data_42dd056d1dcc47b966c8c0b1d6dac627
#
_entry.id   42dd056d1dcc47b966c8c0b1d6dac627
#
_cell.length_a   1.000
_cell.length_b   1.000
_cell.length_c   1.000
_cell.angle_alpha   90.00
_cell.angle_beta   90.00
_cell.angle_gamma   90.00
#
_symmetry.space_group_name_H-M   'P 1'
#
loop_
_entity.id
_entity.type
_entity.pdbx_description
1 polymer ?
#
loop_
_entity_poly.entity_id
_entity_poly.type
_entity_poly.pdbx_seq_one_letter_code
_entity_poly.pdbx_strand_id
1 'polypeptide(L)'
;IKNVIAVMSGKGGVGKSTLCFHLACALNEMGKKVLLLDLDPQCNLTICGMKEEQLHAIWEGEEPFIDDYESAWKSDELVEKVLESPRSIHFLLKATEGGVNELENYPNPIKLYDNLDLIPGRLSIHQYENKIAERWSSVYQGDNLGIRTITNIRRICEKYNEINKYDYILVDTSPSLGV
;
A
#
# COMPACT_ATOMS: atom_id res chain seq x y z
N ILE A 1 6.91 15.01 -1.01
CA ILE A 1 7.93 13.95 -0.81
C ILE A 1 8.94 14.03 -1.93
N LYS A 2 10.22 14.06 -1.63
CA LYS A 2 11.25 14.19 -2.67
C LYS A 2 11.68 12.87 -3.33
N ASN A 3 11.43 11.71 -2.68
CA ASN A 3 12.05 10.45 -3.07
C ASN A 3 11.06 9.29 -3.08
N VAL A 4 9.91 9.44 -3.74
CA VAL A 4 9.01 8.34 -4.09
C VAL A 4 9.33 7.90 -5.51
N ILE A 5 9.65 6.63 -5.69
CA ILE A 5 10.04 6.03 -6.97
C ILE A 5 9.06 4.90 -7.27
N ALA A 6 8.27 5.04 -8.34
CA ALA A 6 7.42 3.97 -8.84
C ALA A 6 8.18 3.17 -9.91
N VAL A 7 8.23 1.86 -9.71
CA VAL A 7 8.80 0.91 -10.67
C VAL A 7 7.67 0.39 -11.55
N MET A 8 7.67 0.79 -12.81
CA MET A 8 6.59 0.51 -13.76
C MET A 8 7.10 -0.24 -14.98
N SER A 9 6.26 -1.10 -15.56
CA SER A 9 6.51 -1.75 -16.83
C SER A 9 5.19 -2.13 -17.48
N GLY A 10 5.02 -1.83 -18.76
CA GLY A 10 3.85 -2.26 -19.54
C GLY A 10 3.81 -3.76 -19.88
N LYS A 11 4.81 -4.54 -19.41
CA LYS A 11 4.90 -5.97 -19.66
C LYS A 11 5.14 -6.73 -18.35
N GLY A 12 4.37 -7.80 -18.14
CA GLY A 12 4.58 -8.72 -17.01
C GLY A 12 5.84 -9.57 -17.16
N GLY A 13 6.37 -10.09 -16.07
CA GLY A 13 7.48 -11.05 -16.05
C GLY A 13 8.86 -10.49 -16.40
N VAL A 14 9.04 -9.17 -16.44
CA VAL A 14 10.34 -8.52 -16.78
C VAL A 14 11.27 -8.28 -15.59
N GLY A 15 10.94 -8.80 -14.43
CA GLY A 15 11.76 -8.66 -13.23
C GLY A 15 11.54 -7.36 -12.43
N LYS A 16 10.44 -6.66 -12.64
CA LYS A 16 10.10 -5.39 -11.98
C LYS A 16 10.15 -5.49 -10.45
N SER A 17 9.40 -6.43 -9.86
CA SER A 17 9.34 -6.64 -8.40
C SER A 17 10.69 -7.08 -7.84
N THR A 18 11.42 -7.93 -8.56
CA THR A 18 12.78 -8.34 -8.22
C THR A 18 13.74 -7.14 -8.19
N LEU A 19 13.67 -6.29 -9.21
CA LEU A 19 14.47 -5.05 -9.26
C LEU A 19 14.12 -4.13 -8.10
N CYS A 20 12.82 -3.94 -7.82
CA CYS A 20 12.35 -3.09 -6.73
C CYS A 20 12.90 -3.57 -5.37
N PHE A 21 12.81 -4.89 -5.10
CA PHE A 21 13.30 -5.48 -3.87
C PHE A 21 14.82 -5.35 -3.72
N HIS A 22 15.59 -5.70 -4.76
CA HIS A 22 17.05 -5.59 -4.71
C HIS A 22 17.54 -4.13 -4.60
N LEU A 23 16.85 -3.18 -5.24
CA LEU A 23 17.16 -1.76 -5.09
C LEU A 23 16.94 -1.30 -3.64
N ALA A 24 15.84 -1.75 -3.00
CA ALA A 24 15.58 -1.46 -1.60
C ALA A 24 16.66 -2.04 -0.68
N CYS A 25 17.08 -3.29 -0.91
CA CYS A 25 18.16 -3.92 -0.16
C CYS A 25 19.48 -3.14 -0.32
N ALA A 26 19.85 -2.75 -1.54
CA ALA A 26 21.07 -1.97 -1.78
C ALA A 26 21.04 -0.60 -1.08
N LEU A 27 19.89 0.08 -1.12
CA LEU A 27 19.73 1.34 -0.39
C LEU A 27 19.81 1.15 1.13
N ASN A 28 19.23 0.06 1.65
CA ASN A 28 19.35 -0.30 3.06
C ASN A 28 20.81 -0.58 3.46
N GLU A 29 21.58 -1.30 2.64
CA GLU A 29 23.01 -1.54 2.88
C GLU A 29 23.81 -0.24 2.87
N MET A 30 23.38 0.77 2.12
CA MET A 30 23.94 2.13 2.14
C MET A 30 23.49 2.95 3.36
N GLY A 31 22.78 2.36 4.31
CA GLY A 31 22.28 3.03 5.52
C GLY A 31 21.07 3.92 5.28
N LYS A 32 20.37 3.78 4.14
CA LYS A 32 19.15 4.53 3.87
C LYS A 32 17.93 3.85 4.48
N LYS A 33 17.01 4.64 5.01
CA LYS A 33 15.73 4.15 5.49
C LYS A 33 14.73 4.09 4.34
N VAL A 34 14.23 2.89 4.03
CA VAL A 34 13.42 2.60 2.85
C VAL A 34 12.08 2.00 3.23
N LEU A 35 11.01 2.44 2.56
CA LEU A 35 9.71 1.80 2.59
C LEU A 35 9.43 1.18 1.23
N LEU A 36 9.02 -0.08 1.21
CA LEU A 36 8.46 -0.77 0.06
C LEU A 36 6.94 -0.76 0.11
N LEU A 37 6.29 -0.47 -1.01
CA LEU A 37 4.84 -0.63 -1.22
C LEU A 37 4.59 -1.60 -2.36
N ASP A 38 3.80 -2.64 -2.14
CA ASP A 38 3.39 -3.59 -3.17
C ASP A 38 1.97 -3.30 -3.65
N LEU A 39 1.86 -2.71 -4.84
CA LEU A 39 0.59 -2.42 -5.51
C LEU A 39 0.26 -3.41 -6.64
N ASP A 40 1.07 -4.46 -6.81
CA ASP A 40 0.78 -5.50 -7.81
C ASP A 40 -0.17 -6.55 -7.20
N PRO A 41 -1.34 -6.84 -7.79
CA PRO A 41 -2.23 -7.91 -7.34
C PRO A 41 -1.55 -9.29 -7.25
N GLN A 42 -0.46 -9.52 -7.97
CA GLN A 42 0.32 -10.75 -7.88
C GLN A 42 1.15 -10.85 -6.61
N CYS A 43 1.31 -9.76 -5.84
CA CYS A 43 2.04 -9.70 -4.58
C CYS A 43 3.49 -10.24 -4.64
N ASN A 44 4.13 -10.16 -5.82
CA ASN A 44 5.47 -10.70 -6.02
C ASN A 44 6.53 -10.03 -5.14
N LEU A 45 6.44 -8.72 -4.93
CA LEU A 45 7.32 -7.99 -4.02
C LEU A 45 7.16 -8.46 -2.58
N THR A 46 5.92 -8.64 -2.15
CA THR A 46 5.55 -9.12 -0.82
C THR A 46 6.10 -10.53 -0.56
N ILE A 47 5.93 -11.44 -1.52
CA ILE A 47 6.43 -12.82 -1.45
C ILE A 47 7.97 -12.86 -1.39
N CYS A 48 8.66 -11.94 -2.05
CA CYS A 48 10.11 -11.82 -1.94
C CYS A 48 10.59 -11.42 -0.54
N GLY A 49 9.80 -10.61 0.18
CA GLY A 49 10.20 -10.04 1.48
C GLY A 49 9.69 -10.78 2.70
N MET A 50 8.67 -11.64 2.58
CA MET A 50 7.95 -12.22 3.70
C MET A 50 7.86 -13.74 3.64
N LYS A 51 7.74 -14.35 4.82
CA LYS A 51 7.37 -15.76 4.91
C LYS A 51 5.87 -15.91 4.69
N GLU A 52 5.48 -17.00 4.03
CA GLU A 52 4.09 -17.30 3.68
C GLU A 52 3.15 -17.29 4.91
N GLU A 53 3.60 -17.86 6.03
CA GLU A 53 2.81 -17.90 7.28
C GLU A 53 2.49 -16.49 7.83
N GLN A 54 3.44 -15.56 7.73
CA GLN A 54 3.24 -14.17 8.17
C GLN A 54 2.27 -13.44 7.25
N LEU A 55 2.37 -13.70 5.96
CA LEU A 55 1.50 -13.11 4.95
C LEU A 55 0.05 -13.59 5.12
N HIS A 56 -0.14 -14.91 5.32
CA HIS A 56 -1.44 -15.49 5.59
C HIS A 56 -2.09 -14.89 6.84
N ALA A 57 -1.33 -14.73 7.93
CA ALA A 57 -1.84 -14.15 9.16
C ALA A 57 -2.37 -12.71 8.98
N ILE A 58 -1.71 -11.92 8.13
CA ILE A 58 -2.17 -10.56 7.80
C ILE A 58 -3.47 -10.62 6.99
N TRP A 59 -3.51 -11.44 5.95
CA TRP A 59 -4.68 -11.54 5.07
C TRP A 59 -5.90 -12.10 5.78
N GLU A 60 -5.74 -13.13 6.60
CA GLU A 60 -6.81 -13.68 7.45
C GLU A 60 -7.32 -12.65 8.48
N GLY A 61 -6.40 -11.88 9.08
CA GLY A 61 -6.76 -10.82 10.02
C GLY A 61 -7.51 -9.64 9.37
N GLU A 62 -7.43 -9.48 8.05
CA GLU A 62 -8.15 -8.46 7.29
C GLU A 62 -9.48 -8.93 6.69
N GLU A 63 -9.67 -10.25 6.52
CA GLU A 63 -10.83 -10.84 5.84
C GLU A 63 -12.17 -10.28 6.35
N PRO A 64 -12.40 -10.20 7.67
CA PRO A 64 -13.66 -9.69 8.20
C PRO A 64 -13.96 -8.23 7.84
N PHE A 65 -12.93 -7.46 7.46
CA PHE A 65 -13.02 -6.02 7.22
C PHE A 65 -12.94 -5.63 5.74
N ILE A 66 -12.55 -6.55 4.87
CA ILE A 66 -12.42 -6.28 3.44
C ILE A 66 -13.81 -6.13 2.79
N ASP A 67 -14.78 -6.94 3.18
CA ASP A 67 -16.12 -6.92 2.60
C ASP A 67 -17.07 -5.94 3.31
N ASP A 68 -16.91 -5.76 4.63
CA ASP A 68 -17.71 -4.83 5.43
C ASP A 68 -16.80 -3.86 6.22
N TYR A 69 -16.17 -2.96 5.50
CA TYR A 69 -15.28 -1.96 6.06
C TYR A 69 -15.99 -1.02 7.05
N GLU A 70 -17.24 -0.65 6.77
CA GLU A 70 -18.01 0.24 7.66
C GLU A 70 -18.25 -0.38 9.04
N SER A 71 -18.37 -1.70 9.13
CA SER A 71 -18.52 -2.39 10.40
C SER A 71 -17.26 -2.36 11.26
N ALA A 72 -16.09 -2.35 10.64
CA ALA A 72 -14.80 -2.26 11.33
C ALA A 72 -14.62 -0.92 12.06
N TRP A 73 -15.26 0.14 11.59
CA TRP A 73 -15.09 1.51 12.08
C TRP A 73 -16.22 1.97 13.01
N LYS A 74 -17.09 1.06 13.44
CA LYS A 74 -18.23 1.39 14.32
C LYS A 74 -17.85 1.64 15.78
N SER A 75 -16.66 1.24 16.22
CA SER A 75 -16.17 1.52 17.57
C SER A 75 -14.69 1.84 17.59
N ASP A 76 -14.29 2.81 18.41
CA ASP A 76 -12.89 3.20 18.59
C ASP A 76 -12.01 2.02 19.03
N GLU A 77 -12.55 1.12 19.87
CA GLU A 77 -11.83 -0.06 20.37
C GLU A 77 -11.50 -1.07 19.25
N LEU A 78 -12.40 -1.23 18.27
CA LEU A 78 -12.14 -2.07 17.09
C LEU A 78 -11.11 -1.43 16.17
N VAL A 79 -11.18 -0.13 15.99
CA VAL A 79 -10.21 0.64 15.19
C VAL A 79 -8.81 0.52 15.77
N GLU A 80 -8.63 0.74 17.08
CA GLU A 80 -7.33 0.57 17.73
C GLU A 80 -6.78 -0.84 17.51
N LYS A 81 -7.59 -1.87 17.77
CA LYS A 81 -7.20 -3.26 17.61
C LYS A 81 -6.81 -3.63 16.17
N VAL A 82 -7.51 -3.06 15.19
CA VAL A 82 -7.21 -3.26 13.77
C VAL A 82 -5.88 -2.59 13.40
N LEU A 83 -5.57 -1.43 13.97
CA LEU A 83 -4.36 -0.66 13.67
C LEU A 83 -3.12 -1.11 14.47
N GLU A 84 -3.26 -1.93 15.50
CA GLU A 84 -2.14 -2.52 16.24
C GLU A 84 -1.29 -3.49 15.40
N SER A 85 -1.90 -4.12 14.39
CA SER A 85 -1.23 -5.10 13.54
C SER A 85 -0.90 -4.52 12.16
N PRO A 86 0.18 -4.96 11.49
CA PRO A 86 0.44 -4.60 10.11
C PRO A 86 -0.73 -4.93 9.20
N ARG A 87 -0.96 -4.08 8.19
CA ARG A 87 -2.07 -4.21 7.22
C ARG A 87 -1.56 -4.12 5.79
N SER A 88 -2.30 -4.74 4.87
CA SER A 88 -2.00 -4.63 3.44
C SER A 88 -2.30 -3.23 2.91
N ILE A 89 -1.70 -2.90 1.80
CA ILE A 89 -1.98 -1.63 1.12
C ILE A 89 -3.44 -1.53 0.69
N HIS A 90 -4.09 -2.63 0.32
CA HIS A 90 -5.51 -2.63 -0.05
C HIS A 90 -6.40 -2.21 1.13
N PHE A 91 -6.11 -2.72 2.33
CA PHE A 91 -6.82 -2.31 3.54
C PHE A 91 -6.70 -0.79 3.78
N LEU A 92 -5.50 -0.23 3.65
CA LEU A 92 -5.26 1.21 3.82
C LEU A 92 -5.96 2.05 2.76
N LEU A 93 -6.00 1.57 1.52
CA LEU A 93 -6.70 2.24 0.42
C LEU A 93 -8.21 2.24 0.64
N LYS A 94 -8.76 1.12 1.11
CA LYS A 94 -10.19 0.96 1.37
C LYS A 94 -10.68 1.88 2.49
N ALA A 95 -9.85 2.11 3.51
CA ALA A 95 -10.11 3.07 4.59
C ALA A 95 -10.52 4.45 4.10
N THR A 96 -9.93 4.88 3.00
CA THR A 96 -10.18 6.21 2.42
C THR A 96 -11.36 6.23 1.45
N GLU A 97 -11.78 5.08 0.91
CA GLU A 97 -12.86 4.96 -0.06
C GLU A 97 -14.26 5.14 0.53
N GLY A 98 -14.47 4.68 1.75
CA GLY A 98 -15.75 4.67 2.44
C GLY A 98 -16.22 6.03 2.93
N GLY A 99 -15.49 7.14 2.62
CA GLY A 99 -15.84 8.47 3.14
C GLY A 99 -15.60 8.62 4.65
N VAL A 100 -15.04 7.60 5.28
CA VAL A 100 -14.54 7.66 6.64
C VAL A 100 -13.42 8.69 6.66
N ASN A 101 -13.38 9.53 7.68
CA ASN A 101 -12.32 10.51 7.89
C ASN A 101 -10.96 9.82 7.72
N GLU A 102 -9.97 10.58 7.23
CA GLU A 102 -8.59 10.10 7.10
C GLU A 102 -8.19 9.35 8.37
N LEU A 103 -7.55 8.20 8.22
CA LEU A 103 -7.01 7.45 9.35
C LEU A 103 -6.11 8.40 10.16
N GLU A 104 -6.48 8.69 11.38
CA GLU A 104 -5.63 9.50 12.28
C GLU A 104 -4.34 8.75 12.58
N ASN A 105 -4.46 7.45 12.80
CA ASN A 105 -3.35 6.54 13.08
C ASN A 105 -3.18 5.53 11.94
N TYR A 106 -1.93 5.28 11.56
CA TYR A 106 -1.56 4.30 10.55
C TYR A 106 -0.90 3.09 11.22
N PRO A 107 -1.23 1.85 10.82
CA PRO A 107 -0.57 0.66 11.35
C PRO A 107 0.91 0.69 11.01
N ASN A 108 1.73 0.10 11.87
CA ASN A 108 3.15 -0.03 11.58
C ASN A 108 3.38 -0.90 10.34
N PRO A 109 4.29 -0.51 9.44
CA PRO A 109 4.70 -1.37 8.35
C PRO A 109 5.46 -2.59 8.88
N ILE A 110 5.61 -3.61 8.05
CA ILE A 110 6.37 -4.81 8.39
C ILE A 110 7.85 -4.50 8.30
N LYS A 111 8.58 -4.76 9.37
CA LYS A 111 10.03 -4.61 9.38
C LYS A 111 10.69 -5.82 8.72
N LEU A 112 11.35 -5.61 7.57
CA LEU A 112 12.13 -6.64 6.88
C LEU A 112 13.58 -6.67 7.37
N TYR A 113 14.22 -5.49 7.46
CA TYR A 113 15.56 -5.25 7.97
C TYR A 113 15.59 -3.97 8.80
N ASP A 114 16.72 -3.61 9.39
CA ASP A 114 16.80 -2.47 10.33
C ASP A 114 16.30 -1.15 9.75
N ASN A 115 16.56 -0.88 8.48
CA ASN A 115 16.13 0.33 7.81
C ASN A 115 15.25 0.05 6.57
N LEU A 116 14.65 -1.14 6.49
CA LEU A 116 13.79 -1.54 5.38
C LEU A 116 12.47 -2.09 5.89
N ASP A 117 11.43 -1.37 5.55
CA ASP A 117 10.05 -1.68 5.92
C ASP A 117 9.21 -1.99 4.66
N LEU A 118 8.14 -2.78 4.84
CA LEU A 118 7.24 -3.19 3.78
C LEU A 118 5.77 -2.97 4.17
N ILE A 119 4.99 -2.39 3.27
CA ILE A 119 3.54 -2.49 3.26
C ILE A 119 3.16 -3.55 2.23
N PRO A 120 2.63 -4.71 2.68
CA PRO A 120 2.39 -5.85 1.80
C PRO A 120 1.23 -5.62 0.84
N GLY A 121 1.29 -6.27 -0.30
CA GLY A 121 0.21 -6.36 -1.26
C GLY A 121 -0.90 -7.31 -0.82
N ARG A 122 -2.00 -7.30 -1.57
CA ARG A 122 -3.10 -8.25 -1.48
C ARG A 122 -3.74 -8.43 -2.85
N LEU A 123 -4.13 -9.66 -3.20
CA LEU A 123 -4.77 -9.95 -4.48
C LEU A 123 -5.97 -9.03 -4.77
N SER A 124 -6.77 -8.72 -3.77
CA SER A 124 -7.96 -7.88 -3.88
C SER A 124 -7.70 -6.42 -4.29
N ILE A 125 -6.44 -5.98 -4.37
CA ILE A 125 -6.08 -4.61 -4.79
C ILE A 125 -6.53 -4.30 -6.24
N HIS A 126 -6.78 -5.33 -7.07
CA HIS A 126 -7.37 -5.16 -8.40
C HIS A 126 -8.71 -4.42 -8.37
N GLN A 127 -9.47 -4.52 -7.27
CA GLN A 127 -10.71 -3.76 -7.08
C GLN A 127 -10.45 -2.25 -7.03
N TYR A 128 -9.31 -1.86 -6.44
CA TYR A 128 -8.91 -0.46 -6.39
C TYR A 128 -8.45 0.05 -7.76
N GLU A 129 -7.75 -0.77 -8.54
CA GLU A 129 -7.38 -0.44 -9.92
C GLU A 129 -8.63 -0.12 -10.76
N ASN A 130 -9.67 -0.96 -10.65
CA ASN A 130 -10.94 -0.73 -11.34
C ASN A 130 -11.57 0.61 -10.93
N LYS A 131 -11.54 0.94 -9.64
CA LYS A 131 -12.07 2.22 -9.16
C LYS A 131 -11.27 3.44 -9.64
N ILE A 132 -9.95 3.33 -9.74
CA ILE A 132 -9.13 4.38 -10.37
C ILE A 132 -9.58 4.59 -11.81
N ALA A 133 -9.71 3.51 -12.58
CA ALA A 133 -10.12 3.59 -13.99
C ALA A 133 -11.53 4.21 -14.17
N GLU A 134 -12.50 3.79 -13.35
CA GLU A 134 -13.86 4.32 -13.36
C GLU A 134 -13.92 5.81 -13.02
N ARG A 135 -13.13 6.25 -12.04
CA ARG A 135 -13.15 7.63 -11.52
C ARG A 135 -12.21 8.59 -12.24
N TRP A 136 -11.37 8.07 -13.12
CA TRP A 136 -10.37 8.89 -13.80
C TRP A 136 -11.00 10.07 -14.57
N SER A 137 -12.10 9.82 -15.28
CA SER A 137 -12.79 10.85 -16.04
C SER A 137 -13.49 11.89 -15.17
N SER A 138 -14.01 11.52 -14.00
CA SER A 138 -14.73 12.43 -13.10
C SER A 138 -13.80 13.46 -12.44
N VAL A 139 -12.51 13.17 -12.34
CA VAL A 139 -11.51 14.12 -11.80
C VAL A 139 -11.47 15.42 -12.62
N TYR A 140 -11.56 15.33 -13.93
CA TYR A 140 -11.60 16.52 -14.80
C TYR A 140 -12.85 17.38 -14.63
N GLN A 141 -13.88 16.81 -14.00
CA GLN A 141 -15.12 17.51 -13.67
C GLN A 141 -15.11 18.09 -12.25
N GLY A 142 -13.98 17.96 -11.54
CA GLY A 142 -13.82 18.44 -10.16
C GLY A 142 -14.47 17.56 -9.11
N ASP A 143 -14.73 16.27 -9.41
CA ASP A 143 -15.28 15.32 -8.44
C ASP A 143 -14.28 15.05 -7.32
N ASN A 144 -14.65 15.48 -6.10
CA ASN A 144 -13.81 15.32 -4.92
C ASN A 144 -13.48 13.86 -4.58
N LEU A 145 -14.43 12.95 -4.82
CA LEU A 145 -14.23 11.53 -4.55
C LEU A 145 -13.24 10.91 -5.55
N GLY A 146 -13.33 11.30 -6.83
CA GLY A 146 -12.38 10.92 -7.86
C GLY A 146 -10.97 11.41 -7.53
N ILE A 147 -10.84 12.68 -7.17
CA ILE A 147 -9.55 13.27 -6.77
C ILE A 147 -8.95 12.51 -5.57
N ARG A 148 -9.74 12.25 -4.53
CA ARG A 148 -9.31 11.50 -3.34
C ARG A 148 -8.86 10.09 -3.70
N THR A 149 -9.59 9.37 -4.56
CA THR A 149 -9.22 8.03 -5.01
C THR A 149 -7.87 8.03 -5.71
N ILE A 150 -7.67 8.89 -6.70
CA ILE A 150 -6.42 8.92 -7.49
C ILE A 150 -5.22 9.36 -6.64
N THR A 151 -5.42 10.27 -5.70
CA THR A 151 -4.32 10.79 -4.87
C THR A 151 -4.02 9.96 -3.63
N ASN A 152 -4.81 8.93 -3.34
CA ASN A 152 -4.75 8.19 -2.09
C ASN A 152 -3.40 7.49 -1.85
N ILE A 153 -2.86 6.83 -2.87
CA ILE A 153 -1.54 6.17 -2.79
C ILE A 153 -0.46 7.19 -2.39
N ARG A 154 -0.48 8.36 -3.02
CA ARG A 154 0.44 9.44 -2.67
C ARG A 154 0.27 9.89 -1.22
N ARG A 155 -0.96 10.04 -0.74
CA ARG A 155 -1.27 10.45 0.64
C ARG A 155 -0.76 9.42 1.66
N ILE A 156 -0.94 8.13 1.38
CA ILE A 156 -0.39 7.05 2.21
C ILE A 156 1.15 7.17 2.29
N CYS A 157 1.82 7.36 1.16
CA CYS A 157 3.27 7.58 1.14
C CYS A 157 3.68 8.80 1.97
N GLU A 158 2.94 9.93 1.84
CA GLU A 158 3.19 11.15 2.59
C GLU A 158 3.05 10.91 4.09
N LYS A 159 1.99 10.24 4.50
CA LYS A 159 1.72 9.94 5.91
C LYS A 159 2.80 9.04 6.54
N TYR A 160 3.13 7.93 5.88
CA TYR A 160 4.22 7.07 6.37
C TYR A 160 5.56 7.79 6.42
N ASN A 161 5.83 8.69 5.46
CA ASN A 161 7.05 9.48 5.50
C ASN A 161 7.06 10.51 6.63
N GLU A 162 5.92 11.12 6.96
CA GLU A 162 5.78 12.03 8.09
C GLU A 162 6.09 11.34 9.43
N ILE A 163 5.58 10.11 9.59
CA ILE A 163 5.74 9.32 10.82
C ILE A 163 7.17 8.76 10.93
N ASN A 164 7.65 8.10 9.88
CA ASN A 164 8.85 7.25 9.93
C ASN A 164 10.11 7.89 9.36
N LYS A 165 9.99 9.02 8.61
CA LYS A 165 11.14 9.74 8.01
C LYS A 165 11.97 8.88 7.06
N TYR A 166 11.33 8.24 6.09
CA TYR A 166 12.03 7.45 5.07
C TYR A 166 12.87 8.32 4.14
N ASP A 167 14.06 7.85 3.78
CA ASP A 167 14.90 8.44 2.73
C ASP A 167 14.30 8.18 1.34
N TYR A 168 13.75 6.96 1.14
CA TYR A 168 13.14 6.53 -0.11
C TYR A 168 11.86 5.73 0.15
N ILE A 169 10.89 5.88 -0.74
CA ILE A 169 9.71 5.02 -0.84
C ILE A 169 9.70 4.42 -2.23
N LEU A 170 9.80 3.11 -2.33
CA LEU A 170 9.75 2.38 -3.60
C LEU A 170 8.39 1.71 -3.75
N VAL A 171 7.73 1.96 -4.86
CA VAL A 171 6.39 1.47 -5.17
C VAL A 171 6.47 0.51 -6.33
N ASP A 172 6.15 -0.76 -6.09
CA ASP A 172 5.99 -1.78 -7.13
C ASP A 172 4.55 -1.74 -7.65
N THR A 173 4.37 -1.49 -8.93
CA THR A 173 3.04 -1.32 -9.54
C THR A 173 2.72 -2.48 -10.49
N SER A 174 1.44 -2.80 -10.64
CA SER A 174 1.01 -3.70 -11.70
C SER A 174 1.25 -3.09 -13.10
N PRO A 175 1.35 -3.92 -14.14
CA PRO A 175 1.40 -3.42 -15.52
C PRO A 175 0.14 -2.62 -15.93
N SER A 176 -0.99 -2.88 -15.27
CA SER A 176 -2.30 -2.24 -15.55
C SER A 176 -2.46 -0.86 -14.91
N LEU A 177 -1.73 -0.55 -13.85
CA LEU A 177 -1.80 0.77 -13.18
C LEU A 177 -1.19 1.92 -14.02
N GLY A 178 -0.55 1.61 -15.11
CA GLY A 178 0.12 2.58 -15.98
C GLY A 178 -0.62 2.90 -17.29
N VAL A 179 -1.86 2.46 -17.43
CA VAL A 179 -2.65 2.65 -18.67
C VAL A 179 -3.77 3.64 -18.46
#